data_f14765ac0bbacc03f07f35a7d692d9cb
#
_entry.id   f14765ac0bbacc03f07f35a7d692d9cb
#
_cell.length_a   1.000
_cell.length_b   1.000
_cell.length_c   1.000
_cell.angle_alpha   90.00
_cell.angle_beta   90.00
_cell.angle_gamma   90.00
#
_symmetry.space_group_name_H-M   'P 1'
#
loop_
_entity.id
_entity.type
_entity.pdbx_description
1 polymer ?
#
loop_
_entity_poly.entity_id
_entity_poly.type
_entity_poly.pdbx_seq_one_letter_code
_entity_poly.pdbx_strand_id
1 'polypeptide(L)'
;VLQQMGRAVEGKSTSDELAELHGLLSGKMAEAQQNPAERTLLQRFGECLDMLQTMPEAQVGLIRRVVAVIVEGQSWDLTYFDNRSQVESDEDTLRYTYQVAGCVGEFWTDLGYETMGARFCSPARRDLMRQAGVRFGRGLQLINILRDMREDAARGRSYLCSDEVCWQNRAERFLRDGLDYGSRLGSFRLRFTVMIPALLGLSTLQLIRGRKNQARVKVPRRKVYWLMLKAAFLSVMRRAS
;
A
#
# COMPACT_ATOMS: atom_id res chain seq x y z
N VAL A 1 -16.76 10.24 8.25
CA VAL A 1 -15.74 11.02 7.51
C VAL A 1 -15.08 10.18 6.42
N LEU A 2 -14.41 9.05 6.74
CA LEU A 2 -13.69 8.25 5.76
C LEU A 2 -14.59 7.80 4.59
N GLN A 3 -15.79 7.30 4.87
CA GLN A 3 -16.78 6.95 3.85
C GLN A 3 -17.28 8.16 3.05
N GLN A 4 -17.43 9.31 3.68
CA GLN A 4 -17.78 10.56 2.98
C GLN A 4 -16.67 10.99 2.02
N MET A 5 -15.40 10.91 2.44
CA MET A 5 -14.26 11.15 1.53
C MET A 5 -14.25 10.18 0.34
N GLY A 6 -14.51 8.89 0.58
CA GLY A 6 -14.64 7.89 -0.48
C GLY A 6 -15.74 8.23 -1.47
N ARG A 7 -16.94 8.56 -1.01
CA ARG A 7 -18.07 8.99 -1.85
C ARG A 7 -17.75 10.25 -2.67
N ALA A 8 -17.05 11.22 -2.08
CA ALA A 8 -16.61 12.42 -2.76
C ALA A 8 -15.66 12.10 -3.93
N VAL A 9 -14.66 11.23 -3.72
CA VAL A 9 -13.74 10.77 -4.77
C VAL A 9 -14.48 9.98 -5.85
N GLU A 10 -15.46 9.18 -5.49
CA GLU A 10 -16.32 8.44 -6.45
C GLU A 10 -17.24 9.37 -7.26
N GLY A 11 -17.38 10.62 -6.87
CA GLY A 11 -18.32 11.56 -7.50
C GLY A 11 -19.79 11.27 -7.14
N LYS A 12 -20.04 10.65 -6.00
CA LYS A 12 -21.37 10.25 -5.50
C LYS A 12 -21.91 11.20 -4.42
N SER A 13 -21.21 12.28 -4.10
CA SER A 13 -21.62 13.27 -3.12
C SER A 13 -22.35 14.44 -3.77
N THR A 14 -23.39 14.93 -3.10
CA THR A 14 -24.07 16.17 -3.47
C THR A 14 -23.24 17.41 -3.10
N SER A 15 -23.59 18.57 -3.61
CA SER A 15 -22.90 19.85 -3.28
C SER A 15 -22.94 20.14 -1.78
N ASP A 16 -24.06 19.87 -1.13
CA ASP A 16 -24.23 20.09 0.32
C ASP A 16 -23.37 19.11 1.13
N GLU A 17 -23.33 17.82 0.76
CA GLU A 17 -22.45 16.81 1.37
C GLU A 17 -20.96 17.17 1.21
N LEU A 18 -20.55 17.73 0.06
CA LEU A 18 -19.18 18.20 -0.18
C LEU A 18 -18.85 19.43 0.68
N ALA A 19 -19.78 20.37 0.82
CA ALA A 19 -19.60 21.54 1.68
C ALA A 19 -19.48 21.16 3.16
N GLU A 20 -20.33 20.24 3.64
CA GLU A 20 -20.26 19.70 4.99
C GLU A 20 -18.92 18.97 5.25
N LEU A 21 -18.53 18.08 4.32
CA LEU A 21 -17.25 17.37 4.40
C LEU A 21 -16.07 18.35 4.42
N HIS A 22 -16.07 19.37 3.56
CA HIS A 22 -15.03 20.38 3.54
C HIS A 22 -14.95 21.14 4.88
N GLY A 23 -16.08 21.57 5.44
CA GLY A 23 -16.12 22.21 6.75
C GLY A 23 -15.58 21.34 7.88
N LEU A 24 -15.87 20.04 7.84
CA LEU A 24 -15.39 19.09 8.84
C LEU A 24 -13.87 18.85 8.69
N LEU A 25 -13.37 18.66 7.48
CA LEU A 25 -11.95 18.41 7.22
C LEU A 25 -11.08 19.63 7.49
N SER A 26 -11.47 20.81 6.97
CA SER A 26 -10.71 22.06 7.10
C SER A 26 -10.80 22.68 8.51
N GLY A 27 -11.87 22.41 9.25
CA GLY A 27 -12.08 22.84 10.63
C GLY A 27 -11.57 21.83 11.65
N LYS A 28 -12.50 21.11 12.29
CA LYS A 28 -12.20 20.23 13.46
C LYS A 28 -11.05 19.25 13.24
N MET A 29 -10.98 18.60 12.06
CA MET A 29 -9.94 17.61 11.82
C MET A 29 -8.58 18.26 11.57
N ALA A 30 -8.53 19.34 10.80
CA ALA A 30 -7.29 20.07 10.55
C ALA A 30 -6.75 20.72 11.83
N GLU A 31 -7.61 21.27 12.69
CA GLU A 31 -7.23 21.86 13.98
C GLU A 31 -6.65 20.82 14.94
N ALA A 32 -7.23 19.60 14.98
CA ALA A 32 -6.75 18.50 15.81
C ALA A 32 -5.46 17.86 15.30
N GLN A 33 -5.11 18.09 14.02
CA GLN A 33 -3.95 17.46 13.39
C GLN A 33 -2.64 18.18 13.77
N GLN A 34 -1.73 17.43 14.43
CA GLN A 34 -0.44 17.96 14.88
C GLN A 34 0.59 18.04 13.75
N ASN A 35 0.52 17.14 12.75
CA ASN A 35 1.42 17.16 11.61
C ASN A 35 1.01 18.27 10.62
N PRO A 36 1.87 19.29 10.38
CA PRO A 36 1.51 20.40 9.50
C PRO A 36 1.20 19.99 8.06
N ALA A 37 1.89 18.97 7.54
CA ALA A 37 1.68 18.49 6.18
C ALA A 37 0.30 17.80 6.04
N GLU A 38 -0.08 16.98 7.02
CA GLU A 38 -1.39 16.33 7.05
C GLU A 38 -2.51 17.34 7.26
N ARG A 39 -2.30 18.34 8.12
CA ARG A 39 -3.23 19.47 8.29
C ARG A 39 -3.48 20.19 6.96
N THR A 40 -2.43 20.51 6.24
CA THR A 40 -2.54 21.16 4.92
C THR A 40 -3.32 20.29 3.94
N LEU A 41 -3.08 18.97 3.92
CA LEU A 41 -3.82 18.04 3.06
C LEU A 41 -5.32 18.03 3.37
N LEU A 42 -5.70 18.00 4.65
CA LEU A 42 -7.10 18.07 5.07
C LEU A 42 -7.77 19.38 4.63
N GLN A 43 -7.06 20.51 4.78
CA GLN A 43 -7.56 21.84 4.37
C GLN A 43 -7.74 21.96 2.84
N ARG A 44 -6.89 21.26 2.08
CA ARG A 44 -6.86 21.34 0.61
C ARG A 44 -7.48 20.12 -0.08
N PHE A 45 -8.28 19.35 0.62
CA PHE A 45 -8.91 18.14 0.05
C PHE A 45 -9.77 18.46 -1.18
N GLY A 46 -10.47 19.62 -1.19
CA GLY A 46 -11.24 20.09 -2.36
C GLY A 46 -10.39 20.22 -3.62
N GLU A 47 -9.19 20.77 -3.49
CA GLU A 47 -8.27 20.91 -4.63
C GLU A 47 -7.84 19.54 -5.21
N CYS A 48 -7.77 18.50 -4.38
CA CYS A 48 -7.53 17.14 -4.87
C CYS A 48 -8.71 16.62 -5.71
N LEU A 49 -9.94 16.96 -5.34
CA LEU A 49 -11.14 16.60 -6.12
C LEU A 49 -11.18 17.38 -7.45
N ASP A 50 -10.84 18.66 -7.44
CA ASP A 50 -10.76 19.47 -8.65
C ASP A 50 -9.69 18.93 -9.61
N MET A 51 -8.51 18.58 -9.07
CA MET A 51 -7.46 17.96 -9.88
C MET A 51 -7.93 16.62 -10.48
N LEU A 52 -8.65 15.80 -9.73
CA LEU A 52 -9.19 14.53 -10.23
C LEU A 52 -10.10 14.75 -11.44
N GLN A 53 -10.89 15.83 -11.47
CA GLN A 53 -11.78 16.15 -12.59
C GLN A 53 -11.01 16.56 -13.86
N THR A 54 -9.76 16.99 -13.75
CA THR A 54 -8.92 17.35 -14.91
C THR A 54 -8.18 16.16 -15.53
N MET A 55 -8.23 14.99 -14.89
CA MET A 55 -7.52 13.79 -15.35
C MET A 55 -8.31 13.04 -16.41
N PRO A 56 -7.63 12.23 -17.27
CA PRO A 56 -8.31 11.35 -18.21
C PRO A 56 -9.26 10.37 -17.50
N GLU A 57 -10.46 10.15 -18.07
CA GLU A 57 -11.51 9.33 -17.46
C GLU A 57 -11.06 7.92 -17.10
N ALA A 58 -10.23 7.29 -17.95
CA ALA A 58 -9.66 5.96 -17.67
C ALA A 58 -8.83 5.96 -16.37
N GLN A 59 -8.02 7.00 -16.14
CA GLN A 59 -7.22 7.14 -14.92
C GLN A 59 -8.12 7.45 -13.71
N VAL A 60 -9.10 8.33 -13.87
CA VAL A 60 -10.10 8.61 -12.83
C VAL A 60 -10.81 7.34 -12.40
N GLY A 61 -11.22 6.49 -13.35
CA GLY A 61 -11.83 5.20 -13.07
C GLY A 61 -10.95 4.27 -12.25
N LEU A 62 -9.63 4.24 -12.53
CA LEU A 62 -8.65 3.48 -11.75
C LEU A 62 -8.53 4.03 -10.32
N ILE A 63 -8.40 5.35 -10.17
CA ILE A 63 -8.28 6.02 -8.87
C ILE A 63 -9.53 5.76 -8.01
N ARG A 64 -10.72 5.93 -8.57
CA ARG A 64 -11.98 5.67 -7.85
C ARG A 64 -12.05 4.25 -7.33
N ARG A 65 -11.70 3.26 -8.15
CA ARG A 65 -11.70 1.85 -7.73
C ARG A 65 -10.74 1.58 -6.58
N VAL A 66 -9.49 2.04 -6.67
CA VAL A 66 -8.52 1.77 -5.60
C VAL A 66 -8.88 2.49 -4.31
N VAL A 67 -9.38 3.73 -4.38
CA VAL A 67 -9.82 4.49 -3.20
C VAL A 67 -11.01 3.81 -2.53
N ALA A 68 -12.00 3.33 -3.30
CA ALA A 68 -13.15 2.60 -2.75
C ALA A 68 -12.70 1.37 -1.93
N VAL A 69 -11.78 0.57 -2.48
CA VAL A 69 -11.24 -0.62 -1.80
C VAL A 69 -10.43 -0.25 -0.54
N ILE A 70 -9.62 0.82 -0.60
CA ILE A 70 -8.86 1.30 0.56
C ILE A 70 -9.81 1.80 1.65
N VAL A 71 -10.84 2.56 1.30
CA VAL A 71 -11.85 3.07 2.26
C VAL A 71 -12.58 1.90 2.93
N GLU A 72 -12.95 0.86 2.17
CA GLU A 72 -13.53 -0.35 2.73
C GLU A 72 -12.60 -1.02 3.74
N GLY A 73 -11.31 -1.23 3.38
CA GLY A 73 -10.32 -1.84 4.26
C GLY A 73 -10.04 -1.02 5.52
N GLN A 74 -9.95 0.30 5.40
CA GLN A 74 -9.76 1.19 6.54
C GLN A 74 -11.01 1.24 7.44
N SER A 75 -12.20 1.23 6.85
CA SER A 75 -13.46 1.18 7.61
C SER A 75 -13.57 -0.15 8.36
N TRP A 76 -13.22 -1.27 7.71
CA TRP A 76 -13.17 -2.57 8.35
C TRP A 76 -12.20 -2.57 9.54
N ASP A 77 -10.98 -2.04 9.37
CA ASP A 77 -9.98 -1.96 10.44
C ASP A 77 -10.50 -1.16 11.66
N LEU A 78 -11.18 -0.05 11.42
CA LEU A 78 -11.73 0.79 12.48
C LEU A 78 -12.85 0.12 13.26
N THR A 79 -13.67 -0.72 12.64
CA THR A 79 -14.85 -1.33 13.27
C THR A 79 -14.62 -2.76 13.73
N TYR A 80 -13.72 -3.50 13.09
CA TYR A 80 -13.47 -4.91 13.40
C TYR A 80 -12.96 -5.09 14.83
N PHE A 81 -12.06 -4.24 15.26
CA PHE A 81 -11.42 -4.31 16.58
C PHE A 81 -12.21 -3.60 17.69
N ASP A 82 -13.41 -3.04 17.42
CA ASP A 82 -14.26 -2.47 18.48
C ASP A 82 -14.68 -3.52 19.53
N ASN A 83 -14.88 -4.77 19.08
CA ASN A 83 -15.31 -5.88 19.93
C ASN A 83 -14.41 -7.12 19.82
N ARG A 84 -13.26 -6.99 19.19
CA ARG A 84 -12.27 -8.06 18.96
C ARG A 84 -10.87 -7.54 19.19
N SER A 85 -9.99 -8.44 19.65
CA SER A 85 -8.56 -8.13 19.81
C SER A 85 -7.67 -8.80 18.77
N GLN A 86 -8.24 -9.72 17.97
CA GLN A 86 -7.51 -10.51 16.98
C GLN A 86 -8.41 -10.86 15.81
N VAL A 87 -7.82 -10.99 14.61
CA VAL A 87 -8.50 -11.54 13.43
C VAL A 87 -8.85 -13.02 13.65
N GLU A 88 -9.98 -13.46 13.09
CA GLU A 88 -10.50 -14.80 13.31
C GLU A 88 -9.92 -15.84 12.35
N SER A 89 -9.45 -15.39 11.19
CA SER A 89 -8.94 -16.29 10.14
C SER A 89 -7.76 -15.69 9.37
N ASP A 90 -7.00 -16.56 8.70
CA ASP A 90 -5.97 -16.17 7.74
C ASP A 90 -6.55 -15.41 6.53
N GLU A 91 -7.80 -15.73 6.18
CA GLU A 91 -8.57 -15.05 5.12
C GLU A 91 -8.82 -13.60 5.48
N ASP A 92 -9.11 -13.28 6.74
CA ASP A 92 -9.27 -11.90 7.21
C ASP A 92 -7.97 -11.11 7.04
N THR A 93 -6.84 -11.70 7.41
CA THR A 93 -5.52 -11.10 7.18
C THR A 93 -5.26 -10.87 5.69
N LEU A 94 -5.58 -11.85 4.84
CA LEU A 94 -5.38 -11.75 3.40
C LEU A 94 -6.32 -10.72 2.78
N ARG A 95 -7.58 -10.64 3.23
CA ARG A 95 -8.54 -9.63 2.80
C ARG A 95 -8.04 -8.24 3.18
N TYR A 96 -7.71 -8.03 4.45
CA TYR A 96 -7.20 -6.74 4.94
C TYR A 96 -5.94 -6.30 4.17
N THR A 97 -4.94 -7.18 4.04
CA THR A 97 -3.71 -6.83 3.31
C THR A 97 -3.96 -6.56 1.82
N TYR A 98 -5.00 -7.16 1.22
CA TYR A 98 -5.42 -6.79 -0.13
C TYR A 98 -6.05 -5.40 -0.15
N GLN A 99 -7.00 -5.12 0.72
CA GLN A 99 -7.76 -3.88 0.73
C GLN A 99 -6.89 -2.65 1.02
N VAL A 100 -5.83 -2.77 1.84
CA VAL A 100 -4.98 -1.62 2.19
C VAL A 100 -3.69 -1.52 1.38
N ALA A 101 -3.27 -2.58 0.66
CA ALA A 101 -2.00 -2.56 -0.07
C ALA A 101 -1.99 -3.41 -1.35
N GLY A 102 -2.62 -4.58 -1.37
CA GLY A 102 -2.69 -5.40 -2.59
C GLY A 102 -3.40 -4.69 -3.74
N CYS A 103 -4.51 -4.01 -3.46
CA CYS A 103 -5.25 -3.20 -4.44
C CYS A 103 -4.40 -2.06 -5.01
N VAL A 104 -3.46 -1.52 -4.23
CA VAL A 104 -2.52 -0.49 -4.69
C VAL A 104 -1.53 -1.07 -5.70
N GLY A 105 -1.05 -2.31 -5.49
CA GLY A 105 -0.20 -3.01 -6.46
C GLY A 105 -0.93 -3.32 -7.77
N GLU A 106 -2.22 -3.64 -7.69
CA GLU A 106 -3.10 -3.80 -8.84
C GLU A 106 -3.29 -2.47 -9.59
N PHE A 107 -3.66 -1.42 -8.86
CA PHE A 107 -3.81 -0.06 -9.39
C PHE A 107 -2.54 0.44 -10.09
N TRP A 108 -1.39 0.31 -9.45
CA TRP A 108 -0.09 0.67 -10.03
C TRP A 108 0.16 -0.02 -11.37
N THR A 109 -0.18 -1.31 -11.44
CA THR A 109 0.00 -2.10 -12.66
C THR A 109 -0.96 -1.62 -13.77
N ASP A 110 -2.24 -1.45 -13.45
CA ASP A 110 -3.23 -1.01 -14.43
C ASP A 110 -2.93 0.42 -14.92
N LEU A 111 -2.52 1.33 -14.01
CA LEU A 111 -2.11 2.68 -14.37
C LEU A 111 -0.85 2.68 -15.25
N GLY A 112 0.10 1.80 -14.97
CA GLY A 112 1.31 1.63 -15.78
C GLY A 112 0.98 1.20 -17.21
N TYR A 113 0.07 0.25 -17.40
CA TYR A 113 -0.41 -0.14 -18.74
C TYR A 113 -1.23 0.96 -19.41
N GLU A 114 -2.08 1.65 -18.67
CA GLU A 114 -2.91 2.74 -19.18
C GLU A 114 -2.04 3.90 -19.71
N THR A 115 -1.01 4.28 -18.97
CA THR A 115 -0.20 5.46 -19.30
C THR A 115 0.98 5.17 -20.23
N MET A 116 1.52 3.96 -20.19
CA MET A 116 2.77 3.59 -20.88
C MET A 116 2.63 2.44 -21.89
N GLY A 117 1.54 1.68 -21.81
CA GLY A 117 1.29 0.53 -22.69
C GLY A 117 2.42 -0.50 -22.64
N ALA A 118 2.90 -0.94 -23.81
CA ALA A 118 3.99 -1.91 -23.95
C ALA A 118 5.34 -1.40 -23.36
N ARG A 119 5.50 -0.09 -23.16
CA ARG A 119 6.69 0.48 -22.48
C ARG A 119 6.71 0.19 -20.98
N PHE A 120 5.54 -0.08 -20.37
CA PHE A 120 5.45 -0.52 -18.99
C PHE A 120 5.90 -1.98 -18.86
N CYS A 121 5.23 -2.89 -19.55
CA CYS A 121 5.55 -4.31 -19.67
C CYS A 121 4.81 -4.88 -20.88
N SER A 122 5.21 -6.07 -21.37
CA SER A 122 4.52 -6.76 -22.46
C SER A 122 3.02 -6.93 -22.16
N PRO A 123 2.11 -6.51 -23.08
CA PRO A 123 0.66 -6.62 -22.89
C PRO A 123 0.19 -8.06 -22.63
N ALA A 124 0.85 -9.06 -23.25
CA ALA A 124 0.54 -10.49 -23.05
C ALA A 124 0.73 -10.96 -21.60
N ARG A 125 1.39 -10.17 -20.76
CA ARG A 125 1.66 -10.49 -19.35
C ARG A 125 0.79 -9.71 -18.37
N ARG A 126 -0.18 -8.94 -18.85
CA ARG A 126 -0.96 -8.01 -18.00
C ARG A 126 -1.52 -8.69 -16.75
N ASP A 127 -2.19 -9.82 -16.90
CA ASP A 127 -2.84 -10.51 -15.78
C ASP A 127 -1.80 -11.09 -14.79
N LEU A 128 -0.70 -11.62 -15.29
CA LEU A 128 0.41 -12.09 -14.44
C LEU A 128 1.02 -10.93 -13.64
N MET A 129 1.20 -9.78 -14.27
CA MET A 129 1.73 -8.58 -13.63
C MET A 129 0.75 -8.03 -12.58
N ARG A 130 -0.56 -7.99 -12.87
CA ARG A 130 -1.57 -7.59 -11.87
C ARG A 130 -1.53 -8.49 -10.64
N GLN A 131 -1.54 -9.80 -10.81
CA GLN A 131 -1.44 -10.76 -9.72
C GLN A 131 -0.13 -10.61 -8.92
N ALA A 132 0.99 -10.41 -9.60
CA ALA A 132 2.28 -10.18 -8.95
C ALA A 132 2.30 -8.84 -8.19
N GLY A 133 1.71 -7.78 -8.75
CA GLY A 133 1.53 -6.49 -8.09
C GLY A 133 0.70 -6.61 -6.80
N VAL A 134 -0.43 -7.35 -6.85
CA VAL A 134 -1.25 -7.64 -5.67
C VAL A 134 -0.44 -8.36 -4.59
N ARG A 135 0.27 -9.45 -4.96
CA ARG A 135 1.08 -10.20 -3.99
C ARG A 135 2.19 -9.32 -3.40
N PHE A 136 2.83 -8.51 -4.23
CA PHE A 136 3.86 -7.59 -3.76
C PHE A 136 3.31 -6.57 -2.75
N GLY A 137 2.17 -5.92 -3.04
CA GLY A 137 1.50 -5.01 -2.11
C GLY A 137 1.17 -5.70 -0.78
N ARG A 138 0.55 -6.89 -0.84
CA ARG A 138 0.30 -7.71 0.36
C ARG A 138 1.58 -8.03 1.14
N GLY A 139 2.68 -8.34 0.43
CA GLY A 139 3.99 -8.61 1.05
C GLY A 139 4.52 -7.42 1.84
N LEU A 140 4.40 -6.21 1.30
CA LEU A 140 4.80 -4.98 1.99
C LEU A 140 3.95 -4.73 3.24
N GLN A 141 2.64 -4.96 3.16
CA GLN A 141 1.76 -4.82 4.32
C GLN A 141 2.03 -5.88 5.39
N LEU A 142 2.30 -7.11 5.01
CA LEU A 142 2.70 -8.16 5.96
C LEU A 142 3.98 -7.79 6.71
N ILE A 143 4.95 -7.14 6.05
CA ILE A 143 6.15 -6.64 6.75
C ILE A 143 5.79 -5.57 7.78
N ASN A 144 4.85 -4.68 7.48
CA ASN A 144 4.37 -3.68 8.45
C ASN A 144 3.71 -4.38 9.65
N ILE A 145 2.78 -5.31 9.42
CA ILE A 145 2.12 -6.09 10.46
C ILE A 145 3.15 -6.82 11.34
N LEU A 146 4.06 -7.59 10.74
CA LEU A 146 5.09 -8.35 11.45
C LEU A 146 6.08 -7.47 12.22
N ARG A 147 6.38 -6.28 11.72
CA ARG A 147 7.26 -5.32 12.38
C ARG A 147 6.60 -4.67 13.59
N ASP A 148 5.35 -4.29 13.44
CA ASP A 148 4.63 -3.43 14.39
C ASP A 148 3.69 -4.23 15.31
N MET A 149 3.71 -5.59 15.27
CA MET A 149 2.85 -6.50 16.06
C MET A 149 2.72 -6.12 17.54
N ARG A 150 3.82 -5.67 18.16
CA ARG A 150 3.80 -5.29 19.59
C ARG A 150 3.06 -3.98 19.82
N GLU A 151 3.26 -3.01 18.95
CA GLU A 151 2.59 -1.72 19.03
C GLU A 151 1.09 -1.89 18.77
N ASP A 152 0.73 -2.76 17.83
CA ASP A 152 -0.66 -3.09 17.51
C ASP A 152 -1.33 -3.87 18.65
N ALA A 153 -0.63 -4.87 19.22
CA ALA A 153 -1.12 -5.61 20.39
C ALA A 153 -1.35 -4.70 21.62
N ALA A 154 -0.47 -3.71 21.84
CA ALA A 154 -0.66 -2.72 22.91
C ALA A 154 -1.88 -1.82 22.68
N ARG A 155 -2.37 -1.72 21.43
CA ARG A 155 -3.62 -1.03 21.06
C ARG A 155 -4.82 -1.97 20.97
N GLY A 156 -4.67 -3.22 21.41
CA GLY A 156 -5.71 -4.25 21.36
C GLY A 156 -5.97 -4.81 19.96
N ARG A 157 -4.98 -4.80 19.05
CA ARG A 157 -5.14 -5.26 17.67
C ARG A 157 -4.12 -6.33 17.32
N SER A 158 -4.57 -7.47 16.81
CA SER A 158 -3.72 -8.51 16.25
C SER A 158 -4.23 -8.91 14.87
N TYR A 159 -3.41 -8.67 13.86
CA TYR A 159 -3.75 -8.96 12.45
C TYR A 159 -3.37 -10.37 12.02
N LEU A 160 -2.83 -11.20 12.91
CA LEU A 160 -2.44 -12.58 12.64
C LEU A 160 -3.10 -13.52 13.65
N CYS A 161 -3.75 -14.58 13.15
CA CYS A 161 -4.38 -15.61 14.00
C CYS A 161 -3.58 -16.91 14.02
N SER A 162 -2.73 -17.15 13.01
CA SER A 162 -1.91 -18.35 12.91
C SER A 162 -0.42 -18.07 13.19
N ASP A 163 0.42 -19.10 13.07
CA ASP A 163 1.84 -19.04 13.39
C ASP A 163 2.59 -17.92 12.65
N GLU A 164 3.35 -17.11 13.40
CA GLU A 164 4.15 -16.01 12.90
C GLU A 164 5.15 -16.45 11.80
N VAL A 165 5.74 -17.65 11.93
CA VAL A 165 6.72 -18.16 10.96
C VAL A 165 6.06 -18.44 9.61
N CYS A 166 4.83 -18.93 9.60
CA CYS A 166 4.05 -19.10 8.37
C CYS A 166 3.86 -17.78 7.65
N TRP A 167 3.52 -16.71 8.38
CA TRP A 167 3.34 -15.37 7.82
C TRP A 167 4.65 -14.73 7.37
N GLN A 168 5.73 -14.95 8.10
CA GLN A 168 7.07 -14.52 7.66
C GLN A 168 7.47 -15.19 6.33
N ASN A 169 7.21 -16.49 6.18
CA ASN A 169 7.49 -17.21 4.93
C ASN A 169 6.59 -16.75 3.78
N ARG A 170 5.32 -16.44 4.06
CA ARG A 170 4.39 -15.88 3.07
C ARG A 170 4.82 -14.48 2.64
N ALA A 171 5.20 -13.61 3.57
CA ALA A 171 5.74 -12.28 3.29
C ALA A 171 7.00 -12.34 2.42
N GLU A 172 7.93 -13.26 2.72
CA GLU A 172 9.13 -13.46 1.90
C GLU A 172 8.80 -13.84 0.47
N ARG A 173 7.89 -14.80 0.25
CA ARG A 173 7.45 -15.19 -1.10
C ARG A 173 6.87 -14.00 -1.86
N PHE A 174 5.96 -13.26 -1.23
CA PHE A 174 5.32 -12.10 -1.85
C PHE A 174 6.30 -10.98 -2.18
N LEU A 175 7.32 -10.75 -1.35
CA LEU A 175 8.39 -9.78 -1.66
C LEU A 175 9.31 -10.26 -2.78
N ARG A 176 9.57 -11.56 -2.90
CA ARG A 176 10.31 -12.14 -4.03
C ARG A 176 9.53 -12.02 -5.33
N ASP A 177 8.20 -12.24 -5.28
CA ASP A 177 7.30 -11.95 -6.41
C ASP A 177 7.40 -10.47 -6.82
N GLY A 178 7.58 -9.55 -5.86
CA GLY A 178 7.83 -8.13 -6.11
C GLY A 178 9.15 -7.86 -6.84
N LEU A 179 10.22 -8.59 -6.52
CA LEU A 179 11.49 -8.51 -7.27
C LEU A 179 11.34 -9.03 -8.71
N ASP A 180 10.62 -10.15 -8.88
CA ASP A 180 10.32 -10.68 -10.21
C ASP A 180 9.43 -9.72 -11.02
N TYR A 181 8.40 -9.16 -10.40
CA TYR A 181 7.56 -8.11 -10.98
C TYR A 181 8.42 -6.92 -11.45
N GLY A 182 9.28 -6.40 -10.57
CA GLY A 182 10.18 -5.30 -10.89
C GLY A 182 11.11 -5.61 -12.06
N SER A 183 11.67 -6.83 -12.13
CA SER A 183 12.60 -7.24 -13.20
C SER A 183 11.98 -7.23 -14.61
N ARG A 184 10.65 -7.37 -14.70
CA ARG A 184 9.89 -7.43 -15.95
C ARG A 184 9.47 -6.06 -16.48
N LEU A 185 9.59 -5.00 -15.67
CA LEU A 185 9.20 -3.65 -16.06
C LEU A 185 10.11 -3.09 -17.16
N GLY A 186 9.53 -2.29 -18.06
CA GLY A 186 10.19 -1.85 -19.29
C GLY A 186 11.34 -0.88 -19.09
N SER A 187 11.33 -0.03 -18.04
CA SER A 187 12.35 0.99 -17.83
C SER A 187 13.17 0.81 -16.56
N PHE A 188 14.40 1.30 -16.57
CA PHE A 188 15.28 1.32 -15.41
C PHE A 188 14.59 2.03 -14.20
N ARG A 189 13.96 3.18 -14.43
CA ARG A 189 13.30 3.94 -13.36
C ARG A 189 12.22 3.13 -12.67
N LEU A 190 11.34 2.47 -13.44
CA LEU A 190 10.28 1.63 -12.89
C LEU A 190 10.84 0.45 -12.10
N ARG A 191 11.85 -0.24 -12.66
CA ARG A 191 12.52 -1.35 -11.96
C ARG A 191 13.13 -0.90 -10.64
N PHE A 192 13.89 0.18 -10.66
CA PHE A 192 14.54 0.73 -9.49
C PHE A 192 13.53 1.10 -8.39
N THR A 193 12.44 1.79 -8.74
CA THR A 193 11.38 2.20 -7.81
C THR A 193 10.73 1.01 -7.12
N VAL A 194 10.50 -0.09 -7.83
CA VAL A 194 9.87 -1.30 -7.27
C VAL A 194 10.87 -2.14 -6.46
N MET A 195 12.12 -2.23 -6.91
CA MET A 195 13.12 -3.07 -6.24
C MET A 195 13.54 -2.55 -4.87
N ILE A 196 13.55 -1.22 -4.65
CA ILE A 196 13.91 -0.63 -3.35
C ILE A 196 12.98 -1.15 -2.23
N PRO A 197 11.65 -0.95 -2.27
CA PRO A 197 10.79 -1.43 -1.19
C PRO A 197 10.80 -2.94 -1.05
N ALA A 198 10.95 -3.71 -2.13
CA ALA A 198 11.08 -5.17 -2.06
C ALA A 198 12.34 -5.59 -1.29
N LEU A 199 13.50 -5.01 -1.60
CA LEU A 199 14.77 -5.30 -0.91
C LEU A 199 14.76 -4.80 0.55
N LEU A 200 14.15 -3.65 0.82
CA LEU A 200 13.95 -3.13 2.18
C LEU A 200 13.05 -4.06 3.00
N GLY A 201 11.94 -4.53 2.42
CA GLY A 201 11.04 -5.49 3.05
C GLY A 201 11.76 -6.79 3.40
N LEU A 202 12.51 -7.38 2.47
CA LEU A 202 13.32 -8.59 2.73
C LEU A 202 14.37 -8.35 3.82
N SER A 203 15.02 -7.18 3.82
CA SER A 203 15.99 -6.84 4.87
C SER A 203 15.33 -6.66 6.23
N THR A 204 14.14 -6.05 6.26
CA THR A 204 13.34 -5.91 7.49
C THR A 204 12.94 -7.28 8.02
N LEU A 205 12.49 -8.19 7.14
CA LEU A 205 12.13 -9.55 7.51
C LEU A 205 13.30 -10.33 8.11
N GLN A 206 14.51 -10.17 7.57
CA GLN A 206 15.72 -10.77 8.16
C GLN A 206 15.98 -10.26 9.58
N LEU A 207 15.77 -8.97 9.83
CA LEU A 207 15.89 -8.39 11.17
C LEU A 207 14.80 -8.90 12.12
N ILE A 208 13.56 -9.06 11.63
CA ILE A 208 12.45 -9.64 12.39
C ILE A 208 12.79 -11.07 12.83
N ARG A 209 13.27 -11.91 11.91
CA ARG A 209 13.68 -13.30 12.20
C ARG A 209 14.86 -13.40 13.18
N GLY A 210 15.77 -12.45 13.14
CA GLY A 210 16.97 -12.40 14.00
C GLY A 210 16.77 -11.68 15.33
N ARG A 211 15.58 -11.10 15.59
CA ARG A 211 15.38 -10.36 16.84
C ARG A 211 15.32 -11.28 18.05
N LYS A 212 16.16 -11.01 19.05
CA LYS A 212 16.15 -11.73 20.34
C LYS A 212 15.09 -11.20 21.30
N ASN A 213 14.72 -9.91 21.16
CA ASN A 213 13.69 -9.24 21.94
C ASN A 213 12.65 -8.62 21.00
N GLN A 214 11.42 -8.45 21.47
CA GLN A 214 10.31 -7.87 20.68
C GLN A 214 10.45 -6.36 20.42
N ALA A 215 11.68 -5.83 20.33
CA ALA A 215 11.92 -4.43 19.98
C ALA A 215 11.58 -4.15 18.51
N ARG A 216 11.09 -2.95 18.22
CA ARG A 216 10.83 -2.48 16.85
C ARG A 216 12.12 -2.52 16.04
N VAL A 217 12.09 -3.23 14.91
CA VAL A 217 13.25 -3.34 14.02
C VAL A 217 13.29 -2.19 13.03
N LYS A 218 14.50 -1.66 12.80
CA LYS A 218 14.75 -0.61 11.82
C LYS A 218 16.01 -0.94 11.03
N VAL A 219 15.92 -0.92 9.71
CA VAL A 219 17.07 -1.11 8.83
C VAL A 219 18.03 0.07 9.00
N PRO A 220 19.31 -0.16 9.33
CA PRO A 220 20.29 0.91 9.49
C PRO A 220 20.50 1.71 8.19
N ARG A 221 20.71 3.03 8.26
CA ARG A 221 20.90 3.91 7.10
C ARG A 221 21.98 3.41 6.13
N ARG A 222 23.13 2.92 6.65
CA ARG A 222 24.21 2.35 5.81
C ARG A 222 23.70 1.17 4.96
N LYS A 223 22.86 0.30 5.53
CA LYS A 223 22.25 -0.83 4.80
C LYS A 223 21.25 -0.35 3.77
N VAL A 224 20.48 0.72 4.05
CA VAL A 224 19.58 1.35 3.08
C VAL A 224 20.34 1.81 1.84
N TYR A 225 21.44 2.57 2.00
CA TYR A 225 22.26 3.00 0.86
C TYR A 225 22.82 1.83 0.06
N TRP A 226 23.29 0.78 0.74
CA TRP A 226 23.75 -0.43 0.05
C TRP A 226 22.63 -1.12 -0.74
N LEU A 227 21.41 -1.19 -0.17
CA LEU A 227 20.24 -1.74 -0.87
C LEU A 227 19.83 -0.88 -2.07
N MET A 228 19.99 0.43 -2.01
CA MET A 228 19.76 1.32 -3.16
C MET A 228 20.77 1.03 -4.29
N LEU A 229 22.05 0.86 -3.97
CA LEU A 229 23.06 0.46 -4.96
C LEU A 229 22.75 -0.90 -5.56
N LYS A 230 22.34 -1.88 -4.73
CA LYS A 230 21.91 -3.20 -5.19
C LYS A 230 20.68 -3.10 -6.09
N ALA A 231 19.68 -2.28 -5.74
CA ALA A 231 18.50 -2.05 -6.57
C ALA A 231 18.87 -1.44 -7.91
N ALA A 232 19.80 -0.47 -7.95
CA ALA A 232 20.29 0.13 -9.17
C ALA A 232 20.97 -0.92 -10.06
N PHE A 233 21.87 -1.73 -9.52
CA PHE A 233 22.54 -2.80 -10.22
C PHE A 233 21.56 -3.82 -10.83
N LEU A 234 20.63 -4.34 -10.02
CA LEU A 234 19.59 -5.28 -10.47
C LEU A 234 18.67 -4.66 -11.52
N SER A 235 18.46 -3.35 -11.47
CA SER A 235 17.62 -2.62 -12.43
C SER A 235 18.29 -2.45 -13.80
N VAL A 236 19.62 -2.50 -13.87
CA VAL A 236 20.37 -2.54 -15.13
C VAL A 236 20.32 -3.94 -15.75
N MET A 237 20.44 -4.96 -14.92
CA MET A 237 20.40 -6.37 -15.36
C MET A 237 18.96 -6.78 -15.69
N ARG A 238 18.50 -6.43 -16.91
CA ARG A 238 17.20 -6.90 -17.41
C ARG A 238 17.22 -8.42 -17.55
N ARG A 239 16.33 -9.14 -16.85
CA ARG A 239 16.07 -10.52 -17.22
C ARG A 239 15.50 -10.53 -18.64
N ALA A 240 16.23 -11.13 -19.56
CA ALA A 240 15.72 -11.43 -20.89
C ALA A 240 14.45 -12.27 -20.72
N SER A 241 13.38 -11.79 -21.29
CA SER A 241 12.05 -12.39 -21.22
C SER A 241 11.94 -13.52 -22.22
#